data_9dda365282e3aee9c429335d227515c9
#
_entry.id   9dda365282e3aee9c429335d227515c9
#
_cell.length_a   1.000
_cell.length_b   1.000
_cell.length_c   1.000
_cell.angle_alpha   90.00
_cell.angle_beta   90.00
_cell.angle_gamma   90.00
#
_symmetry.space_group_name_H-M   'P 1'
#
loop_
_entity.id
_entity.type
_entity.pdbx_description
1 polymer ?
#
loop_
_entity_poly.entity_id
_entity_poly.type
_entity_poly.pdbx_seq_one_letter_code
_entity_poly.pdbx_strand_id
1 'polypeptide(L)'
;MLRAQAGLSGKALADSHGWAQSKVSRIESGIQMPTQNDIRAWAASCNADAAELDELLRLGDTARGMREAFRSRMSRGQERVQADHNDLTARSHLIRYFETVWVPGFLQVPNYIRRVLTEMISLHDLPTDDVEAALAKRMQRQQTLYDPDKQFEFLIAEPVLRWLICPPAVMREQLDRLQTVIGLPRIRFGVVPMGVELATTPQNSFQIYVADDGPVVAVETFTTETFFRGDEAEAYGRAMDRLWEEAATGDQARRLIIAAIEALES
;
A
#
# COMPACT_ATOMS: atom_id res chain seq x y z
N MET A 1 10.28 -5.14 -24.59
CA MET A 1 11.24 -6.17 -25.04
C MET A 1 10.88 -6.69 -26.43
N LEU A 2 9.63 -7.01 -26.75
CA LEU A 2 9.19 -7.58 -28.06
C LEU A 2 9.72 -6.81 -29.29
N ARG A 3 9.58 -5.48 -29.29
CA ARG A 3 10.07 -4.63 -30.39
C ARG A 3 11.60 -4.74 -30.60
N ALA A 4 12.34 -4.75 -29.49
CA ALA A 4 13.81 -4.87 -29.58
C ALA A 4 14.25 -6.24 -30.11
N GLN A 5 13.54 -7.31 -29.75
CA GLN A 5 13.75 -8.67 -30.26
C GLN A 5 13.45 -8.74 -31.77
N ALA A 6 12.42 -8.02 -32.23
CA ALA A 6 12.09 -7.91 -33.66
C ALA A 6 13.03 -6.95 -34.44
N GLY A 7 14.03 -6.35 -33.80
CA GLY A 7 15.00 -5.45 -34.46
C GLY A 7 14.40 -4.10 -34.89
N LEU A 8 13.19 -3.76 -34.46
CA LEU A 8 12.50 -2.54 -34.86
C LEU A 8 12.93 -1.33 -34.01
N SER A 9 13.16 -0.18 -34.63
CA SER A 9 13.26 1.07 -33.88
C SER A 9 11.90 1.59 -33.45
N GLY A 10 11.83 2.39 -32.37
CA GLY A 10 10.58 3.02 -31.96
C GLY A 10 9.96 3.91 -33.03
N LYS A 11 10.79 4.53 -33.88
CA LYS A 11 10.36 5.31 -35.03
C LYS A 11 9.76 4.43 -36.12
N ALA A 12 10.41 3.32 -36.47
CA ALA A 12 9.91 2.38 -37.49
C ALA A 12 8.54 1.80 -37.09
N LEU A 13 8.36 1.43 -35.83
CA LEU A 13 7.07 0.98 -35.31
C LEU A 13 6.01 2.08 -35.36
N ALA A 14 6.35 3.31 -35.01
CA ALA A 14 5.42 4.44 -35.08
C ALA A 14 4.98 4.71 -36.52
N ASP A 15 5.94 4.77 -37.44
CA ASP A 15 5.68 5.05 -38.86
C ASP A 15 4.80 3.96 -39.53
N SER A 16 4.96 2.68 -39.16
CA SER A 16 4.16 1.56 -39.70
C SER A 16 2.67 1.62 -39.33
N HIS A 17 2.32 2.36 -38.28
CA HIS A 17 0.93 2.50 -37.79
C HIS A 17 0.41 3.92 -37.83
N GLY A 18 1.16 4.86 -38.41
CA GLY A 18 0.76 6.29 -38.39
C GLY A 18 0.72 6.90 -36.99
N TRP A 19 1.51 6.37 -36.05
CA TRP A 19 1.57 6.86 -34.68
C TRP A 19 2.63 7.96 -34.54
N ALA A 20 2.43 8.83 -33.56
CA ALA A 20 3.52 9.69 -33.11
C ALA A 20 4.58 8.86 -32.39
N GLN A 21 5.86 9.10 -32.63
CA GLN A 21 6.95 8.41 -31.92
C GLN A 21 6.84 8.55 -30.40
N SER A 22 6.33 9.68 -29.92
CA SER A 22 6.07 9.91 -28.50
C SER A 22 5.03 8.96 -27.91
N LYS A 23 4.09 8.42 -28.70
CA LYS A 23 3.15 7.38 -28.25
C LYS A 23 3.89 6.09 -27.93
N VAL A 24 4.78 5.64 -28.82
CA VAL A 24 5.60 4.44 -28.64
C VAL A 24 6.44 4.59 -27.35
N SER A 25 7.14 5.72 -27.21
CA SER A 25 7.96 6.01 -26.03
C SER A 25 7.14 6.01 -24.73
N ARG A 26 5.95 6.62 -24.73
CA ARG A 26 5.08 6.65 -23.54
C ARG A 26 4.54 5.27 -23.16
N ILE A 27 4.26 4.41 -24.14
CA ILE A 27 3.82 3.04 -23.89
C ILE A 27 5.00 2.23 -23.31
N GLU A 28 6.19 2.32 -23.91
CA GLU A 28 7.38 1.60 -23.43
C GLU A 28 7.83 2.04 -22.04
N SER A 29 7.68 3.30 -21.71
CA SER A 29 8.00 3.84 -20.38
C SER A 29 6.87 3.66 -19.35
N GLY A 30 5.73 3.04 -19.72
CA GLY A 30 4.58 2.84 -18.84
C GLY A 30 3.75 4.09 -18.54
N ILE A 31 4.08 5.23 -19.16
CA ILE A 31 3.35 6.51 -18.98
C ILE A 31 1.95 6.44 -19.63
N GLN A 32 1.82 5.66 -20.70
CA GLN A 32 0.56 5.48 -21.41
C GLN A 32 0.20 4.00 -21.51
N MET A 33 -0.99 3.64 -21.04
CA MET A 33 -1.53 2.29 -21.25
C MET A 33 -1.89 2.08 -22.72
N PRO A 34 -1.45 0.99 -23.35
CA PRO A 34 -1.86 0.63 -24.69
C PRO A 34 -3.33 0.21 -24.72
N THR A 35 -4.07 0.56 -25.76
CA THR A 35 -5.36 -0.03 -26.06
C THR A 35 -5.19 -1.48 -26.59
N GLN A 36 -6.25 -2.28 -26.60
CA GLN A 36 -6.18 -3.61 -27.22
C GLN A 36 -5.74 -3.52 -28.70
N ASN A 37 -6.22 -2.48 -29.43
CA ASN A 37 -5.81 -2.26 -30.81
C ASN A 37 -4.31 -1.93 -30.92
N ASP A 38 -3.79 -1.15 -29.98
CA ASP A 38 -2.34 -0.85 -29.92
C ASP A 38 -1.54 -2.13 -29.68
N ILE A 39 -2.00 -3.00 -28.77
CA ILE A 39 -1.34 -4.29 -28.47
C ILE A 39 -1.33 -5.18 -29.71
N ARG A 40 -2.47 -5.32 -30.41
CA ARG A 40 -2.58 -6.12 -31.65
C ARG A 40 -1.67 -5.57 -32.76
N ALA A 41 -1.69 -4.26 -32.96
CA ALA A 41 -0.84 -3.61 -33.96
C ALA A 41 0.66 -3.79 -33.67
N TRP A 42 1.02 -3.64 -32.40
CA TRP A 42 2.41 -3.82 -31.94
C TRP A 42 2.88 -5.28 -32.10
N ALA A 43 2.07 -6.24 -31.65
CA ALA A 43 2.35 -7.66 -31.78
C ALA A 43 2.53 -8.09 -33.24
N ALA A 44 1.65 -7.62 -34.14
CA ALA A 44 1.74 -7.90 -35.58
C ALA A 44 3.05 -7.35 -36.19
N SER A 45 3.47 -6.14 -35.84
CA SER A 45 4.76 -5.57 -36.31
C SER A 45 5.98 -6.32 -35.80
N CYS A 46 5.86 -6.97 -34.67
CA CYS A 46 6.94 -7.72 -34.04
C CYS A 46 6.91 -9.22 -34.39
N ASN A 47 6.02 -9.64 -35.29
CA ASN A 47 5.80 -11.05 -35.66
C ASN A 47 5.52 -11.95 -34.45
N ALA A 48 4.82 -11.43 -33.45
CA ALA A 48 4.39 -12.20 -32.29
C ALA A 48 3.43 -13.32 -32.76
N ASP A 49 3.58 -14.52 -32.19
CA ASP A 49 2.67 -15.63 -32.48
C ASP A 49 1.32 -15.43 -31.74
N ALA A 50 0.38 -16.35 -31.98
CA ALA A 50 -0.96 -16.26 -31.40
C ALA A 50 -0.95 -16.38 -29.87
N ALA A 51 -0.06 -17.21 -29.32
CA ALA A 51 0.05 -17.39 -27.87
C ALA A 51 0.65 -16.15 -27.19
N GLU A 52 1.67 -15.55 -27.78
CA GLU A 52 2.27 -14.29 -27.33
C GLU A 52 1.25 -13.14 -27.39
N LEU A 53 0.45 -13.05 -28.46
CA LEU A 53 -0.60 -12.04 -28.58
C LEU A 53 -1.67 -12.21 -27.51
N ASP A 54 -2.15 -13.43 -27.28
CA ASP A 54 -3.17 -13.70 -26.25
C ASP A 54 -2.64 -13.35 -24.85
N GLU A 55 -1.38 -13.65 -24.55
CA GLU A 55 -0.76 -13.29 -23.29
C GLU A 55 -0.62 -11.77 -23.12
N LEU A 56 -0.21 -11.06 -24.17
CA LEU A 56 -0.11 -9.59 -24.15
C LEU A 56 -1.46 -8.92 -23.95
N LEU A 57 -2.52 -9.45 -24.59
CA LEU A 57 -3.88 -8.96 -24.41
C LEU A 57 -4.37 -9.21 -22.98
N ARG A 58 -4.14 -10.41 -22.44
CA ARG A 58 -4.48 -10.76 -21.07
C ARG A 58 -3.76 -9.85 -20.05
N LEU A 59 -2.46 -9.61 -20.22
CA LEU A 59 -1.69 -8.70 -19.37
C LEU A 59 -2.20 -7.26 -19.46
N GLY A 60 -2.51 -6.79 -20.66
CA GLY A 60 -3.08 -5.46 -20.89
C GLY A 60 -4.45 -5.28 -20.24
N ASP A 61 -5.31 -6.28 -20.31
CA ASP A 61 -6.64 -6.25 -19.68
C ASP A 61 -6.53 -6.35 -18.15
N THR A 62 -5.63 -7.17 -17.63
CA THR A 62 -5.36 -7.26 -16.19
C THR A 62 -4.87 -5.92 -15.64
N ALA A 63 -3.88 -5.30 -16.27
CA ALA A 63 -3.33 -4.01 -15.85
C ALA A 63 -4.36 -2.88 -15.92
N ARG A 64 -5.21 -2.90 -16.97
CA ARG A 64 -6.32 -1.94 -17.14
C ARG A 64 -7.39 -2.15 -16.07
N GLY A 65 -7.79 -3.40 -15.85
CA GLY A 65 -8.77 -3.77 -14.84
C GLY A 65 -8.33 -3.36 -13.42
N MET A 66 -7.07 -3.56 -13.06
CA MET A 66 -6.53 -3.11 -11.76
C MET A 66 -6.64 -1.58 -11.61
N ARG A 67 -6.26 -0.82 -12.63
CA ARG A 67 -6.31 0.64 -12.60
C ARG A 67 -7.74 1.19 -12.59
N GLU A 68 -8.64 0.58 -13.36
CA GLU A 68 -10.06 0.94 -13.40
C GLU A 68 -10.75 0.54 -12.09
N ALA A 69 -10.42 -0.62 -11.52
CA ALA A 69 -10.95 -1.06 -10.23
C ALA A 69 -10.51 -0.12 -9.10
N PHE A 70 -9.25 0.29 -9.07
CA PHE A 70 -8.77 1.26 -8.09
C PHE A 70 -9.48 2.60 -8.22
N ARG A 71 -9.53 3.18 -9.44
CA ARG A 71 -10.26 4.43 -9.71
C ARG A 71 -11.73 4.33 -9.38
N SER A 72 -12.40 3.24 -9.79
CA SER A 72 -13.81 2.99 -9.50
C SER A 72 -14.07 2.84 -8.00
N ARG A 73 -13.15 2.21 -7.26
CA ARG A 73 -13.24 2.07 -5.81
C ARG A 73 -13.08 3.43 -5.13
N MET A 74 -12.05 4.20 -5.51
CA MET A 74 -11.81 5.54 -4.99
C MET A 74 -12.94 6.51 -5.31
N SER A 75 -13.50 6.46 -6.52
CA SER A 75 -14.63 7.32 -6.94
C SER A 75 -15.96 7.02 -6.22
N ARG A 76 -16.09 5.83 -5.61
CA ARG A 76 -17.25 5.48 -4.78
C ARG A 76 -17.14 6.00 -3.34
N GLY A 77 -16.05 6.70 -3.04
CA GLY A 77 -15.79 7.34 -1.75
C GLY A 77 -14.90 6.55 -0.81
N GLN A 78 -14.28 7.27 0.10
CA GLN A 78 -13.37 6.72 1.11
C GLN A 78 -14.10 5.79 2.10
N GLU A 79 -15.38 6.04 2.36
CA GLU A 79 -16.21 5.17 3.20
C GLU A 79 -16.24 3.73 2.66
N ARG A 80 -16.36 3.56 1.34
CA ARG A 80 -16.37 2.23 0.70
C ARG A 80 -15.02 1.52 0.81
N VAL A 81 -13.93 2.25 0.60
CA VAL A 81 -12.58 1.71 0.78
C VAL A 81 -12.39 1.17 2.20
N GLN A 82 -12.87 1.92 3.21
CA GLN A 82 -12.81 1.47 4.60
C GLN A 82 -13.67 0.22 4.85
N ALA A 83 -14.82 0.07 4.17
CA ALA A 83 -15.69 -1.11 4.30
C ALA A 83 -14.97 -2.38 3.79
N ASP A 84 -14.28 -2.31 2.65
CA ASP A 84 -13.53 -3.45 2.09
C ASP A 84 -12.43 -3.94 3.06
N HIS A 85 -11.72 -3.02 3.72
CA HIS A 85 -10.75 -3.36 4.78
C HIS A 85 -11.42 -3.95 6.03
N ASN A 86 -12.64 -3.52 6.35
CA ASN A 86 -13.40 -4.08 7.48
C ASN A 86 -13.73 -5.56 7.25
N ASP A 87 -14.09 -5.94 6.02
CA ASP A 87 -14.40 -7.33 5.65
C ASP A 87 -13.18 -8.24 5.76
N LEU A 88 -11.99 -7.78 5.34
CA LEU A 88 -10.72 -8.50 5.53
C LEU A 88 -10.41 -8.66 7.01
N THR A 89 -10.53 -7.59 7.78
CA THR A 89 -10.31 -7.59 9.24
C THR A 89 -11.26 -8.56 9.94
N ALA A 90 -12.55 -8.57 9.57
CA ALA A 90 -13.55 -9.40 10.22
C ALA A 90 -13.25 -10.90 10.09
N ARG A 91 -12.77 -11.34 8.93
CA ARG A 91 -12.47 -12.77 8.66
C ARG A 91 -11.14 -13.25 9.24
N SER A 92 -10.24 -12.32 9.58
CA SER A 92 -8.87 -12.67 9.99
C SER A 92 -8.76 -12.83 11.51
N HIS A 93 -8.01 -13.82 11.94
CA HIS A 93 -7.66 -14.03 13.35
C HIS A 93 -6.31 -13.41 13.74
N LEU A 94 -5.41 -13.17 12.75
CA LEU A 94 -4.15 -12.46 12.93
C LEU A 94 -4.03 -11.39 11.85
N ILE A 95 -3.75 -10.15 12.26
CA ILE A 95 -3.55 -9.00 11.38
C ILE A 95 -2.16 -8.41 11.66
N ARG A 96 -1.32 -8.32 10.63
CA ARG A 96 0.06 -7.86 10.73
C ARG A 96 0.25 -6.65 9.82
N TYR A 97 0.73 -5.55 10.36
CA TYR A 97 1.03 -4.31 9.62
C TYR A 97 2.53 -4.04 9.67
N PHE A 98 3.10 -3.79 8.51
CA PHE A 98 4.38 -3.11 8.40
C PHE A 98 4.16 -1.78 7.69
N GLU A 99 4.57 -0.68 8.32
CA GLU A 99 4.37 0.67 7.80
C GLU A 99 5.67 1.45 7.76
N THR A 100 5.93 2.10 6.62
CA THR A 100 7.12 2.93 6.40
C THR A 100 6.81 4.43 6.34
N VAL A 101 5.53 4.79 6.17
CA VAL A 101 5.09 6.17 5.95
C VAL A 101 4.04 6.60 6.97
N TRP A 102 3.01 5.78 7.19
CA TRP A 102 1.86 6.13 8.02
C TRP A 102 1.88 5.39 9.36
N VAL A 103 1.27 5.96 10.37
CA VAL A 103 0.85 5.16 11.52
C VAL A 103 -0.23 4.17 11.07
N PRO A 104 -0.16 2.88 11.45
CA PRO A 104 -1.20 1.90 11.11
C PRO A 104 -2.60 2.40 11.45
N GLY A 105 -3.55 2.22 10.52
CA GLY A 105 -4.91 2.76 10.64
C GLY A 105 -5.65 2.39 11.93
N PHE A 106 -5.32 1.23 12.52
CA PHE A 106 -5.85 0.79 13.82
C PHE A 106 -5.37 1.63 15.00
N LEU A 107 -4.24 2.32 14.87
CA LEU A 107 -3.59 3.07 15.94
C LEU A 107 -3.71 4.59 15.77
N GLN A 108 -4.35 5.05 14.69
CA GLN A 108 -4.49 6.48 14.39
C GLN A 108 -5.51 7.16 15.31
N VAL A 109 -5.18 8.37 15.75
CA VAL A 109 -6.13 9.26 16.44
C VAL A 109 -7.05 9.98 15.42
N PRO A 110 -8.25 10.46 15.82
CA PRO A 110 -9.22 11.02 14.88
C PRO A 110 -8.66 12.14 13.98
N ASN A 111 -7.88 13.07 14.54
CA ASN A 111 -7.31 14.19 13.79
C ASN A 111 -6.26 13.73 12.77
N TYR A 112 -5.49 12.68 13.08
CA TYR A 112 -4.55 12.07 12.15
C TYR A 112 -5.31 11.36 11.01
N ILE A 113 -6.37 10.59 11.32
CA ILE A 113 -7.24 9.96 10.32
C ILE A 113 -7.79 11.00 9.35
N ARG A 114 -8.35 12.09 9.89
CA ARG A 114 -8.93 13.17 9.06
C ARG A 114 -7.90 13.74 8.10
N ARG A 115 -6.67 14.00 8.57
CA ARG A 115 -5.57 14.49 7.73
C ARG A 115 -5.24 13.52 6.58
N VAL A 116 -5.09 12.22 6.89
CA VAL A 116 -4.80 11.19 5.88
C VAL A 116 -5.92 11.09 4.84
N LEU A 117 -7.18 11.04 5.27
CA LEU A 117 -8.33 10.94 4.36
C LEU A 117 -8.46 12.18 3.47
N THR A 118 -8.27 13.38 4.03
CA THR A 118 -8.30 14.63 3.26
C THR A 118 -7.19 14.67 2.21
N GLU A 119 -6.00 14.20 2.55
CA GLU A 119 -4.89 14.10 1.59
C GLU A 119 -5.22 13.14 0.45
N MET A 120 -5.78 11.97 0.73
CA MET A 120 -6.15 10.99 -0.29
C MET A 120 -7.22 11.55 -1.24
N ILE A 121 -8.21 12.27 -0.72
CA ILE A 121 -9.23 12.93 -1.54
C ILE A 121 -8.58 13.99 -2.44
N SER A 122 -7.72 14.84 -1.90
CA SER A 122 -7.05 15.89 -2.65
C SER A 122 -6.07 15.33 -3.70
N LEU A 123 -5.29 14.32 -3.32
CA LEU A 123 -4.30 13.71 -4.22
C LEU A 123 -4.93 13.04 -5.44
N HIS A 124 -6.10 12.44 -5.25
CA HIS A 124 -6.80 11.70 -6.30
C HIS A 124 -7.91 12.52 -6.99
N ASP A 125 -8.06 13.80 -6.64
CA ASP A 125 -9.09 14.69 -7.16
C ASP A 125 -10.49 14.03 -7.10
N LEU A 126 -10.83 13.49 -5.92
CA LEU A 126 -12.08 12.76 -5.74
C LEU A 126 -13.27 13.73 -5.61
N PRO A 127 -14.40 13.41 -6.24
CA PRO A 127 -15.58 14.27 -6.22
C PRO A 127 -16.38 14.18 -4.92
N THR A 128 -15.87 13.47 -3.90
CA THR A 128 -16.57 13.17 -2.65
C THR A 128 -15.91 13.87 -1.48
N ASP A 129 -16.74 14.35 -0.55
CA ASP A 129 -16.33 14.86 0.76
C ASP A 129 -17.00 13.99 1.85
N ASP A 130 -16.55 12.74 1.94
CA ASP A 130 -17.05 11.75 2.87
C ASP A 130 -16.06 11.47 4.03
N VAL A 131 -15.17 12.40 4.32
CA VAL A 131 -14.10 12.26 5.33
C VAL A 131 -14.66 11.83 6.68
N GLU A 132 -15.72 12.46 7.17
CA GLU A 132 -16.29 12.14 8.49
C GLU A 132 -16.96 10.75 8.51
N ALA A 133 -17.61 10.34 7.42
CA ALA A 133 -18.17 9.00 7.30
C ALA A 133 -17.06 7.93 7.27
N ALA A 134 -16.01 8.16 6.50
CA ALA A 134 -14.83 7.29 6.41
C ALA A 134 -14.07 7.22 7.76
N LEU A 135 -13.93 8.36 8.46
CA LEU A 135 -13.36 8.42 9.80
C LEU A 135 -14.18 7.56 10.77
N ALA A 136 -15.50 7.71 10.79
CA ALA A 136 -16.37 6.92 11.65
C ALA A 136 -16.22 5.42 11.40
N LYS A 137 -16.13 4.98 10.13
CA LYS A 137 -15.86 3.58 9.75
C LYS A 137 -14.50 3.09 10.25
N ARG A 138 -13.46 3.93 10.14
CA ARG A 138 -12.12 3.59 10.64
C ARG A 138 -12.09 3.50 12.16
N MET A 139 -12.75 4.42 12.87
CA MET A 139 -12.89 4.38 14.32
C MET A 139 -13.67 3.14 14.78
N GLN A 140 -14.73 2.76 14.06
CA GLN A 140 -15.46 1.52 14.32
C GLN A 140 -14.56 0.30 14.19
N ARG A 141 -13.73 0.22 13.12
CA ARG A 141 -12.78 -0.87 12.92
C ARG A 141 -11.76 -0.97 14.06
N GLN A 142 -11.33 0.15 14.64
CA GLN A 142 -10.38 0.15 15.75
C GLN A 142 -10.92 -0.60 16.99
N GLN A 143 -12.23 -0.76 17.13
CA GLN A 143 -12.81 -1.53 18.23
C GLN A 143 -12.41 -3.02 18.17
N THR A 144 -12.05 -3.53 17.00
CA THR A 144 -11.57 -4.91 16.86
C THR A 144 -10.22 -5.17 17.54
N LEU A 145 -9.47 -4.12 17.93
CA LEU A 145 -8.26 -4.27 18.78
C LEU A 145 -8.56 -4.94 20.13
N TYR A 146 -9.79 -4.84 20.59
CA TYR A 146 -10.25 -5.40 21.87
C TYR A 146 -10.99 -6.73 21.70
N ASP A 147 -11.10 -7.26 20.48
CA ASP A 147 -11.70 -8.53 20.18
C ASP A 147 -10.80 -9.67 20.73
N PRO A 148 -11.32 -10.53 21.62
CA PRO A 148 -10.55 -11.60 22.23
C PRO A 148 -10.08 -12.68 21.23
N ASP A 149 -10.69 -12.80 20.09
CA ASP A 149 -10.38 -13.82 19.08
C ASP A 149 -9.36 -13.33 18.04
N LYS A 150 -8.87 -12.07 18.16
CA LYS A 150 -7.92 -11.48 17.21
C LYS A 150 -6.57 -11.18 17.85
N GLN A 151 -5.54 -11.32 17.03
CA GLN A 151 -4.16 -10.92 17.34
C GLN A 151 -3.69 -9.86 16.35
N PHE A 152 -2.88 -8.94 16.84
CA PHE A 152 -2.34 -7.85 16.03
C PHE A 152 -0.82 -7.75 16.20
N GLU A 153 -0.14 -7.56 15.07
CA GLU A 153 1.26 -7.15 15.03
C GLU A 153 1.38 -5.83 14.28
N PHE A 154 1.90 -4.82 14.94
CA PHE A 154 2.19 -3.52 14.34
C PHE A 154 3.68 -3.26 14.38
N LEU A 155 4.31 -3.27 13.24
CA LEU A 155 5.70 -2.92 13.05
C LEU A 155 5.77 -1.67 12.19
N ILE A 156 6.46 -0.65 12.66
CA ILE A 156 6.63 0.61 11.93
C ILE A 156 8.13 0.90 11.75
N ALA A 157 8.51 1.50 10.64
CA ALA A 157 9.85 2.05 10.50
C ALA A 157 9.96 3.37 11.31
N GLU A 158 11.10 3.64 11.92
CA GLU A 158 11.30 4.84 12.77
C GLU A 158 10.92 6.16 12.06
N PRO A 159 11.12 6.35 10.74
CA PRO A 159 10.66 7.56 10.04
C PRO A 159 9.17 7.88 10.25
N VAL A 160 8.31 6.87 10.45
CA VAL A 160 6.88 7.07 10.74
C VAL A 160 6.66 7.94 11.98
N LEU A 161 7.55 7.84 12.98
CA LEU A 161 7.49 8.65 14.20
C LEU A 161 7.91 10.11 13.95
N ARG A 162 8.64 10.38 12.87
CA ARG A 162 9.29 11.67 12.59
C ARG A 162 8.67 12.45 11.43
N TRP A 163 7.88 11.81 10.56
CA TRP A 163 7.17 12.50 9.49
C TRP A 163 6.15 13.47 10.05
N LEU A 164 6.39 14.77 9.89
CA LEU A 164 5.45 15.81 10.33
C LEU A 164 4.33 16.00 9.30
N ILE A 165 3.45 15.03 9.18
CA ILE A 165 2.32 15.03 8.25
C ILE A 165 1.08 15.75 8.78
N CYS A 166 1.05 16.00 10.08
CA CYS A 166 0.01 16.75 10.81
C CYS A 166 0.67 17.91 11.58
N PRO A 167 -0.12 18.87 12.06
CA PRO A 167 0.39 19.86 13.01
C PRO A 167 1.04 19.18 14.22
N PRO A 168 2.10 19.78 14.81
CA PRO A 168 2.86 19.17 15.92
C PRO A 168 1.98 18.68 17.08
N ALA A 169 0.93 19.41 17.44
CA ALA A 169 0.00 19.01 18.50
C ALA A 169 -0.72 17.68 18.17
N VAL A 170 -1.12 17.48 16.91
CA VAL A 170 -1.77 16.24 16.45
C VAL A 170 -0.77 15.09 16.39
N MET A 171 0.47 15.36 15.93
CA MET A 171 1.53 14.36 15.95
C MET A 171 1.86 13.93 17.37
N ARG A 172 1.91 14.87 18.33
CA ARG A 172 2.10 14.53 19.74
C ARG A 172 0.99 13.60 20.26
N GLU A 173 -0.29 13.96 20.03
CA GLU A 173 -1.43 13.10 20.38
C GLU A 173 -1.31 11.71 19.78
N GLN A 174 -0.87 11.63 18.52
CA GLN A 174 -0.66 10.37 17.82
C GLN A 174 0.48 9.54 18.44
N LEU A 175 1.60 10.15 18.77
CA LEU A 175 2.74 9.48 19.40
C LEU A 175 2.39 9.01 20.81
N ASP A 176 1.67 9.82 21.59
CA ASP A 176 1.16 9.42 22.91
C ASP A 176 0.22 8.20 22.80
N ARG A 177 -0.64 8.16 21.77
CA ARG A 177 -1.49 6.98 21.49
C ARG A 177 -0.66 5.73 21.24
N LEU A 178 0.47 5.81 20.52
CA LEU A 178 1.33 4.65 20.27
C LEU A 178 1.91 4.08 21.58
N GLN A 179 2.23 4.92 22.55
CA GLN A 179 2.72 4.44 23.84
C GLN A 179 1.68 3.60 24.59
N THR A 180 0.39 3.89 24.41
CA THR A 180 -0.70 3.19 25.12
C THR A 180 -0.93 1.76 24.61
N VAL A 181 -0.48 1.42 23.41
CA VAL A 181 -0.66 0.07 22.86
C VAL A 181 0.47 -0.88 23.21
N ILE A 182 1.62 -0.35 23.65
CA ILE A 182 2.77 -1.16 24.03
C ILE A 182 2.46 -1.90 25.34
N GLY A 183 2.46 -3.23 25.27
CA GLY A 183 2.16 -4.10 26.40
C GLY A 183 0.70 -4.51 26.54
N LEU A 184 -0.17 -4.09 25.63
CA LEU A 184 -1.54 -4.60 25.58
C LEU A 184 -1.53 -6.10 25.20
N PRO A 185 -2.38 -6.92 25.84
CA PRO A 185 -2.56 -8.31 25.45
C PRO A 185 -2.93 -8.40 23.97
N ARG A 186 -2.37 -9.39 23.25
CA ARG A 186 -2.66 -9.68 21.83
C ARG A 186 -2.19 -8.61 20.84
N ILE A 187 -1.52 -7.56 21.29
CA ILE A 187 -0.89 -6.56 20.44
C ILE A 187 0.64 -6.67 20.59
N ARG A 188 1.31 -7.05 19.53
CA ARG A 188 2.76 -6.94 19.41
C ARG A 188 3.09 -5.63 18.68
N PHE A 189 3.82 -4.75 19.32
CA PHE A 189 4.22 -3.46 18.73
C PHE A 189 5.75 -3.36 18.70
N GLY A 190 6.29 -2.88 17.56
CA GLY A 190 7.71 -2.66 17.37
C GLY A 190 8.02 -1.50 16.42
N VAL A 191 9.25 -1.04 16.50
CA VAL A 191 9.81 0.01 15.65
C VAL A 191 11.11 -0.51 15.05
N VAL A 192 11.23 -0.53 13.72
CA VAL A 192 12.50 -0.78 13.04
C VAL A 192 13.32 0.51 13.11
N PRO A 193 14.45 0.52 13.85
CA PRO A 193 15.18 1.75 14.11
C PRO A 193 15.98 2.22 12.89
N MET A 194 16.21 3.52 12.79
CA MET A 194 17.17 4.11 11.84
C MET A 194 18.61 4.08 12.42
N GLY A 195 19.59 4.17 11.52
CA GLY A 195 20.99 4.30 11.90
C GLY A 195 21.64 3.02 12.38
N VAL A 196 21.00 1.88 12.18
CA VAL A 196 21.54 0.53 12.40
C VAL A 196 21.65 -0.22 11.09
N GLU A 197 22.57 -1.18 11.02
CA GLU A 197 22.67 -2.08 9.88
C GLU A 197 21.50 -3.06 9.94
N LEU A 198 20.72 -3.15 8.85
CA LEU A 198 19.57 -4.03 8.74
C LEU A 198 19.88 -5.18 7.77
N ALA A 199 19.60 -6.41 8.18
CA ALA A 199 19.69 -7.59 7.30
C ALA A 199 18.56 -7.61 6.26
N THR A 200 17.41 -7.01 6.57
CA THR A 200 16.28 -6.91 5.66
C THR A 200 15.87 -5.45 5.43
N THR A 201 15.97 -4.99 4.19
CA THR A 201 15.59 -3.62 3.82
C THR A 201 14.08 -3.43 3.88
N PRO A 202 13.57 -2.41 4.60
CA PRO A 202 12.14 -2.06 4.62
C PRO A 202 11.73 -1.37 3.32
N GLN A 203 11.29 -2.14 2.32
CA GLN A 203 11.08 -1.64 0.96
C GLN A 203 9.78 -0.85 0.80
N ASN A 204 8.67 -1.34 1.36
CA ASN A 204 7.33 -0.76 1.23
C ASN A 204 6.44 -1.15 2.41
N SER A 205 5.39 -0.39 2.62
CA SER A 205 4.30 -0.76 3.55
C SER A 205 3.47 -1.90 3.01
N PHE A 206 2.97 -2.77 3.90
CA PHE A 206 2.05 -3.86 3.57
C PHE A 206 1.26 -4.32 4.79
N GLN A 207 0.11 -4.94 4.53
CA GLN A 207 -0.72 -5.56 5.56
C GLN A 207 -0.93 -7.03 5.24
N ILE A 208 -0.81 -7.91 6.24
CA ILE A 208 -1.07 -9.34 6.12
C ILE A 208 -2.29 -9.67 6.95
N TYR A 209 -3.31 -10.21 6.31
CA TYR A 209 -4.54 -10.69 6.90
C TYR A 209 -4.53 -12.21 6.87
N VAL A 210 -4.48 -12.87 8.03
CA VAL A 210 -4.44 -14.33 8.14
C VAL A 210 -5.81 -14.84 8.57
N ALA A 211 -6.44 -15.60 7.67
CA ALA A 211 -7.72 -16.27 7.89
C ALA A 211 -7.57 -17.78 7.63
N ASP A 212 -8.64 -18.55 7.81
CA ASP A 212 -8.63 -20.00 7.65
C ASP A 212 -8.30 -20.46 6.22
N ASP A 213 -8.58 -19.60 5.22
CA ASP A 213 -8.27 -19.84 3.81
C ASP A 213 -6.85 -19.40 3.41
N GLY A 214 -6.03 -19.02 4.37
CA GLY A 214 -4.64 -18.61 4.21
C GLY A 214 -4.42 -17.09 4.23
N PRO A 215 -3.15 -16.66 4.13
CA PRO A 215 -2.80 -15.26 4.19
C PRO A 215 -3.17 -14.49 2.91
N VAL A 216 -3.65 -13.27 3.11
CA VAL A 216 -3.84 -12.26 2.05
C VAL A 216 -2.99 -11.06 2.41
N VAL A 217 -2.13 -10.62 1.50
CA VAL A 217 -1.31 -9.43 1.67
C VAL A 217 -1.88 -8.30 0.83
N ALA A 218 -2.12 -7.15 1.45
CA ALA A 218 -2.50 -5.92 0.76
C ALA A 218 -1.28 -4.98 0.71
N VAL A 219 -1.00 -4.46 -0.48
CA VAL A 219 0.02 -3.44 -0.73
C VAL A 219 -0.62 -2.28 -1.45
N GLU A 220 -0.56 -1.11 -0.83
CA GLU A 220 -1.09 0.13 -1.38
C GLU A 220 0.04 0.99 -1.95
N THR A 221 -0.22 1.57 -3.11
CA THR A 221 0.61 2.58 -3.77
C THR A 221 -0.22 3.82 -4.05
N PHE A 222 0.38 4.90 -4.58
CA PHE A 222 -0.38 6.09 -4.97
C PHE A 222 -1.49 5.83 -6.00
N THR A 223 -1.41 4.78 -6.79
CA THR A 223 -2.32 4.57 -7.93
C THR A 223 -3.01 3.23 -7.96
N THR A 224 -2.64 2.30 -7.09
CA THR A 224 -3.19 0.94 -7.05
C THR A 224 -3.13 0.38 -5.63
N GLU A 225 -4.03 -0.55 -5.35
CA GLU A 225 -3.89 -1.49 -4.26
C GLU A 225 -3.89 -2.90 -4.86
N THR A 226 -2.93 -3.70 -4.44
CA THR A 226 -2.73 -5.06 -4.95
C THR A 226 -2.83 -6.05 -3.81
N PHE A 227 -3.51 -7.17 -4.07
CA PHE A 227 -3.65 -8.27 -3.13
C PHE A 227 -2.87 -9.48 -3.61
N PHE A 228 -1.99 -10.00 -2.74
CA PHE A 228 -1.17 -11.19 -2.99
C PHE A 228 -1.66 -12.37 -2.17
N ARG A 229 -1.48 -13.60 -2.70
CA ARG A 229 -1.84 -14.87 -2.07
C ARG A 229 -0.77 -15.91 -2.40
N GLY A 230 -0.82 -17.09 -1.75
CA GLY A 230 0.13 -18.19 -2.01
C GLY A 230 1.58 -17.78 -1.78
N ASP A 231 2.48 -18.17 -2.66
CA ASP A 231 3.93 -17.99 -2.52
C ASP A 231 4.35 -16.53 -2.35
N GLU A 232 3.64 -15.61 -3.01
CA GLU A 232 3.89 -14.17 -2.88
C GLU A 232 3.54 -13.67 -1.47
N ALA A 233 2.39 -14.08 -0.93
CA ALA A 233 2.00 -13.74 0.45
C ALA A 233 2.97 -14.34 1.48
N GLU A 234 3.47 -15.55 1.25
CA GLU A 234 4.49 -16.16 2.10
C GLU A 234 5.81 -15.38 2.09
N ALA A 235 6.20 -14.82 0.93
CA ALA A 235 7.39 -13.98 0.83
C ALA A 235 7.28 -12.73 1.72
N TYR A 236 6.11 -12.08 1.74
CA TYR A 236 5.83 -10.96 2.65
C TYR A 236 5.84 -11.41 4.13
N GLY A 237 5.32 -12.60 4.43
CA GLY A 237 5.40 -13.20 5.76
C GLY A 237 6.84 -13.35 6.24
N ARG A 238 7.72 -13.92 5.41
CA ARG A 238 9.14 -14.04 5.71
C ARG A 238 9.84 -12.69 5.88
N ALA A 239 9.49 -11.70 5.06
CA ALA A 239 10.04 -10.35 5.21
C ALA A 239 9.63 -9.72 6.54
N MET A 240 8.35 -9.85 6.92
CA MET A 240 7.81 -9.37 8.20
C MET A 240 8.54 -10.00 9.39
N ASP A 241 8.77 -11.32 9.36
CA ASP A 241 9.44 -12.05 10.45
C ASP A 241 10.89 -11.58 10.62
N ARG A 242 11.63 -11.38 9.53
CA ARG A 242 13.00 -10.84 9.56
C ARG A 242 13.06 -9.41 10.07
N LEU A 243 12.11 -8.56 9.67
CA LEU A 243 12.03 -7.19 10.18
C LEU A 243 11.74 -7.15 11.68
N TRP A 244 10.98 -8.14 12.20
CA TRP A 244 10.75 -8.28 13.63
C TRP A 244 12.01 -8.67 14.43
N GLU A 245 12.96 -9.38 13.83
CA GLU A 245 14.23 -9.75 14.49
C GLU A 245 15.07 -8.51 14.84
N GLU A 246 14.89 -7.43 14.09
CA GLU A 246 15.65 -6.18 14.22
C GLU A 246 14.86 -5.06 14.92
N ALA A 247 13.60 -5.33 15.27
CA ALA A 247 12.71 -4.33 15.83
C ALA A 247 13.01 -4.01 17.30
N ALA A 248 13.06 -2.73 17.62
CA ALA A 248 12.96 -2.25 18.98
C ALA A 248 11.54 -2.50 19.51
N THR A 249 11.41 -3.17 20.66
CA THR A 249 10.13 -3.51 21.30
C THR A 249 10.07 -3.00 22.74
N GLY A 250 8.91 -3.02 23.38
CA GLY A 250 8.73 -2.65 24.78
C GLY A 250 9.35 -1.28 25.10
N ASP A 251 10.24 -1.25 26.12
CA ASP A 251 10.86 0.00 26.55
C ASP A 251 11.81 0.61 25.52
N GLN A 252 12.37 -0.20 24.61
CA GLN A 252 13.18 0.35 23.51
C GLN A 252 12.31 1.11 22.52
N ALA A 253 11.16 0.59 22.14
CA ALA A 253 10.19 1.28 21.28
C ALA A 253 9.68 2.56 21.98
N ARG A 254 9.39 2.50 23.29
CA ARG A 254 8.98 3.69 24.07
C ARG A 254 10.02 4.81 24.01
N ARG A 255 11.31 4.50 24.15
CA ARG A 255 12.38 5.51 24.05
C ARG A 255 12.41 6.19 22.70
N LEU A 256 12.23 5.45 21.60
CA LEU A 256 12.17 6.02 20.25
C LEU A 256 10.95 6.96 20.08
N ILE A 257 9.80 6.59 20.62
CA ILE A 257 8.59 7.42 20.58
C ILE A 257 8.80 8.70 21.43
N ILE A 258 9.36 8.58 22.63
CA ILE A 258 9.64 9.74 23.51
C ILE A 258 10.62 10.70 22.82
N ALA A 259 11.71 10.18 22.23
CA ALA A 259 12.66 11.00 21.49
C ALA A 259 12.02 11.72 20.28
N ALA A 260 11.04 11.08 19.63
CA ALA A 260 10.28 11.74 18.56
C ALA A 260 9.36 12.84 19.10
N ILE A 261 8.73 12.66 20.26
CA ILE A 261 7.91 13.69 20.93
C ILE A 261 8.78 14.91 21.32
N GLU A 262 9.92 14.67 21.94
CA GLU A 262 10.87 15.75 22.32
C GLU A 262 11.34 16.57 21.11
N ALA A 263 11.56 15.90 19.98
CA ALA A 263 11.92 16.57 18.74
C ALA A 263 10.80 17.43 18.12
N LEU A 264 9.54 17.25 18.50
CA LEU A 264 8.43 18.12 18.07
C LEU A 264 8.40 19.45 18.85
N GLU A 265 9.05 19.54 19.99
CA GLU A 265 9.05 20.70 20.89
C GLU A 265 10.28 21.61 20.66
N SER A 266 11.24 21.15 19.85
CA SER A 266 12.48 21.87 19.52
C SER A 266 12.36 22.64 18.21
#